data_06a15f2e8f033b05aec4d9893e2f8a5b
#
_entry.id   06a15f2e8f033b05aec4d9893e2f8a5b
#
_cell.length_a   1.000
_cell.length_b   1.000
_cell.length_c   1.000
_cell.angle_alpha   90.00
_cell.angle_beta   90.00
_cell.angle_gamma   90.00
#
_symmetry.space_group_name_H-M   'P 1'
#
loop_
_entity.id
_entity.type
_entity.pdbx_description
1 polymer ?
#
loop_
_entity_poly.entity_id
_entity_poly.type
_entity_poly.pdbx_seq_one_letter_code
_entity_poly.pdbx_strand_id
1 'polypeptide(L)'
;APFIFTSTNKVFGDTPNRLPLRSLETRLELPEDHPYYKGIDTSMSIDVSTHSLFGVSKAAADLLVQEYGYYFEMPTVCFRGGCLTGPQHAGAKLHGFLAYLMKCTVTETPYTIFGYEGKQVRDNIHSADLIAAFDAFRKAPKPAAVYNIGGGRFSNCSMLEAIDACQRIAGRELDWEMGEEP
;
A
#
# COMPACT_ATOMS: atom_id res chain seq x y z
N ALA A 1 -24.18 -13.74 5.68
CA ALA A 1 -22.91 -13.72 4.93
C ALA A 1 -22.02 -12.63 5.52
N PRO A 2 -20.69 -12.82 5.59
CA PRO A 2 -19.78 -11.79 6.06
C PRO A 2 -19.71 -10.62 5.08
N PHE A 3 -19.51 -9.42 5.61
CA PHE A 3 -19.29 -8.22 4.82
C PHE A 3 -17.79 -7.88 4.81
N ILE A 4 -17.20 -7.79 3.61
CA ILE A 4 -15.78 -7.50 3.41
C ILE A 4 -15.66 -6.13 2.76
N PHE A 5 -14.99 -5.21 3.45
CA PHE A 5 -14.71 -3.87 2.96
C PHE A 5 -13.23 -3.72 2.56
N THR A 6 -13.00 -3.40 1.30
CA THR A 6 -11.65 -3.04 0.82
C THR A 6 -11.35 -1.60 1.23
N SER A 7 -10.78 -1.45 2.40
CA SER A 7 -10.27 -0.20 2.92
C SER A 7 -8.88 0.11 2.34
N THR A 8 -8.16 1.04 2.90
CA THR A 8 -6.85 1.50 2.38
C THR A 8 -5.93 1.94 3.52
N ASN A 9 -4.63 1.88 3.29
CA ASN A 9 -3.63 2.48 4.18
C ASN A 9 -3.77 4.02 4.27
N LYS A 10 -4.47 4.66 3.34
CA LYS A 10 -4.73 6.11 3.37
C LYS A 10 -5.61 6.56 4.54
N VAL A 11 -6.24 5.62 5.26
CA VAL A 11 -6.93 5.93 6.52
C VAL A 11 -5.99 6.46 7.60
N PHE A 12 -4.69 6.18 7.53
CA PHE A 12 -3.68 6.72 8.44
C PHE A 12 -3.21 8.15 8.06
N GLY A 13 -3.64 8.66 6.91
CA GLY A 13 -3.21 9.97 6.42
C GLY A 13 -1.69 10.06 6.28
N ASP A 14 -1.14 11.19 6.74
CA ASP A 14 0.29 11.47 6.74
C ASP A 14 1.03 10.99 8.00
N THR A 15 0.35 10.30 8.91
CA THR A 15 0.96 9.78 10.14
C THR A 15 2.20 8.93 9.87
N PRO A 16 2.22 8.03 8.87
CA PRO A 16 3.42 7.26 8.53
C PRO A 16 4.62 8.12 8.12
N ASN A 17 4.39 9.27 7.50
CA ASN A 17 5.45 10.16 7.03
C ASN A 17 6.15 10.92 8.18
N ARG A 18 5.56 10.90 9.38
CA ARG A 18 6.12 11.55 10.60
C ARG A 18 7.03 10.60 11.40
N LEU A 19 7.13 9.35 10.97
CA LEU A 19 8.00 8.38 11.61
C LEU A 19 9.48 8.74 11.38
N PRO A 20 10.40 8.32 12.28
CA PRO A 20 11.82 8.66 12.19
C PRO A 20 12.54 7.89 11.08
N LEU A 21 12.18 8.17 9.83
CA LEU A 21 12.76 7.53 8.67
C LEU A 21 14.22 7.96 8.47
N ARG A 22 15.07 7.00 8.15
CA ARG A 22 16.48 7.20 7.74
C ARG A 22 16.56 7.08 6.23
N SER A 23 17.27 8.01 5.58
CA SER A 23 17.58 7.91 4.17
C SER A 23 18.77 6.97 3.98
N LEU A 24 18.52 5.81 3.37
CA LEU A 24 19.54 4.90 2.89
C LEU A 24 19.87 5.18 1.42
N GLU A 25 20.73 4.38 0.82
CA GLU A 25 21.14 4.55 -0.57
C GLU A 25 19.94 4.51 -1.53
N THR A 26 19.10 3.48 -1.41
CA THR A 26 17.98 3.24 -2.32
C THR A 26 16.59 3.45 -1.71
N ARG A 27 16.48 3.61 -0.40
CA ARG A 27 15.18 3.64 0.29
C ARG A 27 15.15 4.50 1.56
N LEU A 28 13.97 4.95 1.92
CA LEU A 28 13.68 5.41 3.27
C LEU A 28 13.33 4.20 4.15
N GLU A 29 13.92 4.11 5.34
CA GLU A 29 13.73 2.96 6.21
C GLU A 29 13.60 3.39 7.68
N LEU A 30 12.79 2.64 8.44
CA LEU A 30 12.72 2.80 9.89
C LEU A 30 13.96 2.19 10.56
N PRO A 31 14.39 2.70 11.73
CA PRO A 31 15.34 2.01 12.58
C PRO A 31 14.86 0.60 12.93
N GLU A 32 15.79 -0.36 13.00
CA GLU A 32 15.43 -1.78 13.24
C GLU A 32 14.75 -2.03 14.60
N ASP A 33 15.04 -1.19 15.58
CA ASP A 33 14.46 -1.20 16.92
C ASP A 33 13.11 -0.48 17.02
N HIS A 34 12.66 0.16 15.93
CA HIS A 34 11.38 0.85 15.92
C HIS A 34 10.21 -0.14 15.93
N PRO A 35 9.14 0.08 16.75
CA PRO A 35 8.00 -0.83 16.84
C PRO A 35 7.37 -1.18 15.47
N TYR A 36 7.34 -0.23 14.54
CA TYR A 36 6.79 -0.43 13.19
C TYR A 36 7.81 -0.89 12.16
N TYR A 37 9.03 -1.27 12.55
CA TYR A 37 10.03 -1.75 11.58
C TYR A 37 9.55 -2.97 10.77
N LYS A 38 8.80 -3.86 11.41
CA LYS A 38 8.23 -5.05 10.75
C LYS A 38 6.94 -4.77 9.97
N GLY A 39 6.37 -3.60 10.13
CA GLY A 39 5.14 -3.15 9.49
C GLY A 39 4.29 -2.32 10.44
N ILE A 40 3.52 -1.40 9.88
CA ILE A 40 2.57 -0.60 10.62
C ILE A 40 1.35 -1.47 10.94
N ASP A 41 0.99 -1.57 12.20
CA ASP A 41 -0.19 -2.30 12.64
C ASP A 41 -1.42 -1.39 12.80
N THR A 42 -2.54 -1.96 13.22
CA THR A 42 -3.82 -1.23 13.35
C THR A 42 -3.89 -0.30 14.55
N SER A 43 -2.87 -0.28 15.42
CA SER A 43 -2.79 0.64 16.57
C SER A 43 -2.33 2.04 16.17
N MET A 44 -1.78 2.22 14.97
CA MET A 44 -1.44 3.56 14.47
C MET A 44 -2.68 4.43 14.42
N SER A 45 -2.59 5.64 15.01
CA SER A 45 -3.70 6.60 15.01
C SER A 45 -4.09 7.02 13.60
N ILE A 46 -5.38 7.16 13.40
CA ILE A 46 -5.97 7.80 12.21
C ILE A 46 -6.30 9.29 12.48
N ASP A 47 -6.08 9.76 13.71
CA ASP A 47 -6.39 11.13 14.11
C ASP A 47 -5.19 12.07 13.91
N VAL A 48 -5.48 13.38 13.97
CA VAL A 48 -4.48 14.46 13.96
C VAL A 48 -3.52 14.35 12.78
N SER A 49 -4.05 13.98 11.63
CA SER A 49 -3.28 13.78 10.39
C SER A 49 -4.03 14.36 9.19
N THR A 50 -3.29 14.86 8.22
CA THR A 50 -3.88 15.24 6.93
C THR A 50 -4.18 13.99 6.12
N HIS A 51 -5.45 13.83 5.74
CA HIS A 51 -5.89 12.80 4.82
C HIS A 51 -6.30 13.47 3.50
N SER A 52 -6.03 12.88 2.38
CA SER A 52 -6.67 13.33 1.15
C SER A 52 -8.20 13.17 1.24
N LEU A 53 -8.97 13.82 0.37
CA LEU A 53 -10.43 13.61 0.30
C LEU A 53 -10.78 12.12 0.12
N PHE A 54 -9.97 11.39 -0.65
CA PHE A 54 -10.08 9.94 -0.78
C PHE A 54 -9.83 9.23 0.57
N GLY A 55 -8.76 9.60 1.29
CA GLY A 55 -8.43 9.04 2.59
C GLY A 55 -9.55 9.23 3.61
N VAL A 56 -10.12 10.44 3.70
CA VAL A 56 -11.25 10.75 4.59
C VAL A 56 -12.49 9.92 4.24
N SER A 57 -12.86 9.84 2.96
CA SER A 57 -14.02 9.07 2.52
C SER A 57 -13.90 7.58 2.87
N LYS A 58 -12.70 7.03 2.71
CA LYS A 58 -12.39 5.64 3.08
C LYS A 58 -12.36 5.42 4.60
N ALA A 59 -11.80 6.37 5.36
CA ALA A 59 -11.79 6.31 6.83
C ALA A 59 -13.20 6.35 7.42
N ALA A 60 -14.06 7.22 6.90
CA ALA A 60 -15.47 7.26 7.30
C ALA A 60 -16.20 5.95 7.04
N ALA A 61 -16.01 5.34 5.86
CA ALA A 61 -16.58 4.05 5.53
C ALA A 61 -15.99 2.90 6.36
N ASP A 62 -14.67 2.93 6.63
CA ASP A 62 -13.97 1.96 7.48
C ASP A 62 -14.56 1.96 8.90
N LEU A 63 -14.71 3.14 9.52
CA LEU A 63 -15.33 3.27 10.85
C LEU A 63 -16.79 2.82 10.84
N LEU A 64 -17.56 3.18 9.82
CA LEU A 64 -18.96 2.76 9.70
C LEU A 64 -19.09 1.23 9.63
N VAL A 65 -18.23 0.55 8.87
CA VAL A 65 -18.21 -0.92 8.78
C VAL A 65 -17.87 -1.57 10.14
N GLN A 66 -16.95 -0.97 10.90
CA GLN A 66 -16.64 -1.42 12.26
C GLN A 66 -17.86 -1.25 13.19
N GLU A 67 -18.54 -0.09 13.15
CA GLU A 67 -19.73 0.18 13.97
C GLU A 67 -20.87 -0.80 13.69
N TYR A 68 -21.10 -1.18 12.43
CA TYR A 68 -22.06 -2.24 12.12
C TYR A 68 -21.64 -3.58 12.72
N GLY A 69 -20.35 -3.88 12.76
CA GLY A 69 -19.83 -5.06 13.44
C GLY A 69 -20.04 -5.04 14.95
N TYR A 70 -19.75 -3.91 15.60
CA TYR A 70 -19.92 -3.76 17.05
C TYR A 70 -21.39 -3.71 17.48
N TYR A 71 -22.21 -2.94 16.78
CA TYR A 71 -23.59 -2.66 17.18
C TYR A 71 -24.56 -3.80 16.89
N PHE A 72 -24.34 -4.48 15.75
CA PHE A 72 -25.26 -5.52 15.28
C PHE A 72 -24.63 -6.92 15.26
N GLU A 73 -23.43 -7.06 15.82
CA GLU A 73 -22.64 -8.31 15.80
C GLU A 73 -22.49 -8.91 14.39
N MET A 74 -22.54 -8.06 13.38
CA MET A 74 -22.38 -8.48 11.99
C MET A 74 -20.93 -8.92 11.75
N PRO A 75 -20.72 -10.02 11.03
CA PRO A 75 -19.37 -10.43 10.63
C PRO A 75 -18.84 -9.49 9.55
N THR A 76 -18.17 -8.43 9.97
CA THR A 76 -17.62 -7.38 9.10
C THR A 76 -16.11 -7.34 9.20
N VAL A 77 -15.43 -6.99 8.11
CA VAL A 77 -13.99 -6.76 8.09
C VAL A 77 -13.61 -5.57 7.21
N CYS A 78 -12.66 -4.77 7.72
CA CYS A 78 -11.95 -3.77 6.95
C CYS A 78 -10.54 -4.29 6.63
N PHE A 79 -10.24 -4.53 5.35
CA PHE A 79 -8.88 -4.78 4.89
C PHE A 79 -8.24 -3.48 4.41
N ARG A 80 -7.33 -2.93 5.20
CA ARG A 80 -6.58 -1.71 4.89
C ARG A 80 -5.38 -2.07 4.03
N GLY A 81 -5.58 -2.02 2.71
CA GLY A 81 -4.58 -2.42 1.74
C GLY A 81 -3.54 -1.34 1.44
N GLY A 82 -2.32 -1.79 1.16
CA GLY A 82 -1.25 -1.00 0.54
C GLY A 82 -1.40 -0.93 -0.98
N CYS A 83 -0.33 -1.13 -1.71
CA CYS A 83 -0.35 -1.18 -3.16
C CYS A 83 -0.79 -2.56 -3.65
N LEU A 84 -2.01 -2.66 -4.14
CA LEU A 84 -2.53 -3.88 -4.74
C LEU A 84 -1.96 -4.03 -6.15
N THR A 85 -1.44 -5.20 -6.48
CA THR A 85 -0.87 -5.50 -7.79
C THR A 85 -1.26 -6.91 -8.24
N GLY A 86 -0.96 -7.24 -9.48
CA GLY A 86 -1.24 -8.55 -10.05
C GLY A 86 -1.25 -8.52 -11.58
N PRO A 87 -1.33 -9.68 -12.23
CA PRO A 87 -1.16 -9.80 -13.68
C PRO A 87 -2.24 -9.09 -14.51
N GLN A 88 -3.41 -8.82 -13.91
CA GLN A 88 -4.50 -8.10 -14.56
C GLN A 88 -4.54 -6.61 -14.19
N HIS A 89 -3.52 -6.11 -13.48
CA HIS A 89 -3.50 -4.71 -13.08
C HIS A 89 -3.16 -3.83 -14.28
N ALA A 90 -4.08 -2.97 -14.69
CA ALA A 90 -3.86 -2.02 -15.78
C ALA A 90 -2.88 -0.93 -15.33
N GLY A 91 -1.67 -0.95 -15.88
CA GLY A 91 -0.66 0.08 -15.62
C GLY A 91 -1.03 1.39 -16.27
N ALA A 92 -1.31 2.42 -15.47
CA ALA A 92 -1.55 3.79 -15.91
C ALA A 92 -0.66 4.76 -15.14
N LYS A 93 -0.26 5.86 -15.78
CA LYS A 93 0.50 6.93 -15.12
C LYS A 93 -0.31 7.41 -13.91
N LEU A 94 0.27 7.49 -12.75
CA LEU A 94 -0.34 7.83 -11.46
C LEU A 94 -1.25 6.75 -10.83
N HIS A 95 -1.42 5.58 -11.45
CA HIS A 95 -2.21 4.49 -10.86
C HIS A 95 -1.54 3.14 -11.13
N GLY A 96 -1.34 2.34 -10.06
CA GLY A 96 -0.71 1.04 -10.19
C GLY A 96 0.76 1.12 -10.60
N PHE A 97 1.57 1.78 -9.78
CA PHE A 97 2.93 2.15 -10.15
C PHE A 97 3.79 0.99 -10.66
N LEU A 98 3.74 -0.20 -10.03
CA LEU A 98 4.54 -1.36 -10.48
C LEU A 98 4.14 -1.84 -11.89
N ALA A 99 2.84 -1.93 -12.15
CA ALA A 99 2.36 -2.34 -13.46
C ALA A 99 2.71 -1.31 -14.54
N TYR A 100 2.59 -0.02 -14.22
CA TYR A 100 2.97 1.06 -15.13
C TYR A 100 4.48 1.13 -15.34
N LEU A 101 5.27 0.98 -14.27
CA LEU A 101 6.74 0.95 -14.33
C LEU A 101 7.23 -0.20 -15.23
N MET A 102 6.74 -1.43 -15.02
CA MET A 102 7.08 -2.57 -15.86
C MET A 102 6.66 -2.34 -17.32
N LYS A 103 5.47 -1.75 -17.54
CA LYS A 103 5.04 -1.39 -18.89
C LYS A 103 6.02 -0.41 -19.54
N CYS A 104 6.40 0.67 -18.85
CA CYS A 104 7.38 1.63 -19.37
C CYS A 104 8.71 0.96 -19.69
N THR A 105 9.20 0.08 -18.82
CA THR A 105 10.44 -0.66 -19.03
C THR A 105 10.38 -1.53 -20.30
N VAL A 106 9.29 -2.28 -20.48
CA VAL A 106 9.13 -3.19 -21.65
C VAL A 106 8.90 -2.42 -22.94
N THR A 107 8.20 -1.30 -22.89
CA THR A 107 7.88 -0.49 -24.09
C THR A 107 8.88 0.63 -24.36
N GLU A 108 9.96 0.71 -23.56
CA GLU A 108 10.99 1.77 -23.67
C GLU A 108 10.39 3.19 -23.61
N THR A 109 9.33 3.34 -22.78
CA THR A 109 8.67 4.63 -22.55
C THR A 109 9.31 5.32 -21.36
N PRO A 110 9.72 6.59 -21.45
CA PRO A 110 10.31 7.32 -20.31
C PRO A 110 9.40 7.32 -19.07
N TYR A 111 9.99 7.19 -17.90
CA TYR A 111 9.29 7.17 -16.62
C TYR A 111 9.69 8.36 -15.75
N THR A 112 8.71 9.01 -15.12
CA THR A 112 8.96 10.13 -14.21
C THR A 112 8.67 9.70 -12.78
N ILE A 113 9.64 9.87 -11.88
CA ILE A 113 9.50 9.64 -10.43
C ILE A 113 9.11 10.97 -9.78
N PHE A 114 8.11 10.93 -8.89
CA PHE A 114 7.68 12.09 -8.13
C PHE A 114 8.00 11.94 -6.63
N GLY A 115 8.72 12.92 -6.10
CA GLY A 115 9.01 13.08 -4.69
C GLY A 115 10.00 12.10 -4.06
N TYR A 116 10.48 12.44 -2.90
CA TYR A 116 11.31 11.64 -2.00
C TYR A 116 12.58 11.04 -2.64
N GLU A 117 13.12 11.64 -3.69
CA GLU A 117 14.27 11.13 -4.44
C GLU A 117 14.11 9.68 -4.94
N GLY A 118 12.88 9.21 -5.14
CA GLY A 118 12.61 7.81 -5.49
C GLY A 118 12.77 6.81 -4.35
N LYS A 119 13.08 7.27 -3.14
CA LYS A 119 13.34 6.42 -1.97
C LYS A 119 12.09 6.05 -1.17
N GLN A 120 10.91 6.58 -1.52
CA GLN A 120 9.66 6.23 -0.87
C GLN A 120 9.34 4.74 -1.05
N VAL A 121 9.16 4.05 0.06
CA VAL A 121 8.83 2.61 0.08
C VAL A 121 7.33 2.41 -0.07
N ARG A 122 6.95 1.45 -0.88
CA ARG A 122 5.58 0.99 -1.06
C ARG A 122 5.45 -0.47 -0.63
N ASP A 123 4.43 -0.75 0.16
CA ASP A 123 4.08 -2.12 0.53
C ASP A 123 3.14 -2.71 -0.53
N ASN A 124 3.58 -3.77 -1.18
CA ASN A 124 2.89 -4.37 -2.31
C ASN A 124 2.27 -5.70 -1.91
N ILE A 125 1.06 -5.96 -2.39
CA ILE A 125 0.38 -7.25 -2.20
C ILE A 125 -0.14 -7.76 -3.54
N HIS A 126 0.07 -9.04 -3.81
CA HIS A 126 -0.47 -9.67 -5.00
C HIS A 126 -1.97 -9.95 -4.86
N SER A 127 -2.73 -9.79 -5.92
CA SER A 127 -4.18 -9.99 -5.93
C SER A 127 -4.61 -11.38 -5.47
N ALA A 128 -3.83 -12.42 -5.73
CA ALA A 128 -4.11 -13.76 -5.24
C ALA A 128 -4.07 -13.85 -3.71
N ASP A 129 -3.12 -13.15 -3.06
CA ASP A 129 -3.00 -13.11 -1.60
C ASP A 129 -4.16 -12.34 -0.97
N LEU A 130 -4.61 -11.26 -1.63
CA LEU A 130 -5.80 -10.53 -1.20
C LEU A 130 -7.05 -11.43 -1.25
N ILE A 131 -7.23 -12.18 -2.32
CA ILE A 131 -8.37 -13.11 -2.45
C ILE A 131 -8.25 -14.24 -1.42
N ALA A 132 -7.05 -14.74 -1.14
CA ALA A 132 -6.83 -15.72 -0.08
C ALA A 132 -7.23 -15.17 1.30
N ALA A 133 -6.92 -13.89 1.59
CA ALA A 133 -7.35 -13.24 2.82
C ALA A 133 -8.88 -13.10 2.91
N PHE A 134 -9.56 -12.77 1.81
CA PHE A 134 -11.03 -12.75 1.76
C PHE A 134 -11.64 -14.11 2.06
N ASP A 135 -11.10 -15.16 1.44
CA ASP A 135 -11.58 -16.53 1.68
C ASP A 135 -11.29 -17.02 3.10
N ALA A 136 -10.13 -16.66 3.66
CA ALA A 136 -9.82 -16.95 5.05
C ALA A 136 -10.83 -16.28 6.01
N PHE A 137 -11.15 -15.00 5.81
CA PHE A 137 -12.15 -14.31 6.60
C PHE A 137 -13.56 -14.91 6.41
N ARG A 138 -13.93 -15.24 5.19
CA ARG A 138 -15.20 -15.90 4.88
C ARG A 138 -15.37 -17.23 5.65
N LYS A 139 -14.29 -17.99 5.82
CA LYS A 139 -14.28 -19.28 6.54
C LYS A 139 -14.32 -19.12 8.06
N ALA A 140 -13.73 -18.06 8.60
CA ALA A 140 -13.67 -17.77 10.03
C ALA A 140 -14.01 -16.29 10.32
N PRO A 141 -15.26 -15.89 10.06
CA PRO A 141 -15.65 -14.49 10.20
C PRO A 141 -15.72 -14.05 11.67
N LYS A 142 -15.43 -12.77 11.91
CA LYS A 142 -15.51 -12.12 13.22
C LYS A 142 -16.25 -10.80 13.07
N PRO A 143 -16.97 -10.32 14.10
CA PRO A 143 -17.54 -8.98 14.07
C PRO A 143 -16.43 -7.92 14.17
N ALA A 144 -16.61 -6.79 13.48
CA ALA A 144 -15.79 -5.61 13.55
C ALA A 144 -14.26 -5.85 13.36
N ALA A 145 -13.88 -6.80 12.52
CA ALA A 145 -12.47 -7.11 12.29
C ALA A 145 -11.78 -6.02 11.45
N VAL A 146 -10.54 -5.70 11.80
CA VAL A 146 -9.69 -4.77 11.04
C VAL A 146 -8.31 -5.39 10.85
N TYR A 147 -7.82 -5.39 9.62
CA TYR A 147 -6.49 -5.88 9.27
C TYR A 147 -5.80 -4.93 8.31
N ASN A 148 -4.56 -4.56 8.62
CA ASN A 148 -3.65 -4.05 7.60
C ASN A 148 -3.21 -5.22 6.73
N ILE A 149 -3.28 -5.05 5.42
CA ILE A 149 -2.94 -6.10 4.48
C ILE A 149 -1.93 -5.60 3.44
N GLY A 150 -0.83 -6.30 3.34
CA GLY A 150 0.29 -6.00 2.46
C GLY A 150 1.20 -7.20 2.36
N GLY A 151 2.27 -7.09 1.58
CA GLY A 151 3.32 -8.11 1.51
C GLY A 151 4.39 -7.96 2.59
N GLY A 152 4.33 -6.87 3.36
CA GLY A 152 5.29 -6.58 4.42
C GLY A 152 6.72 -6.51 3.91
N ARG A 153 7.68 -6.92 4.73
CA ARG A 153 9.11 -6.85 4.38
C ARG A 153 9.52 -7.76 3.20
N PHE A 154 8.70 -8.72 2.84
CA PHE A 154 8.98 -9.61 1.71
C PHE A 154 8.64 -9.00 0.35
N SER A 155 7.77 -8.00 0.32
CA SER A 155 7.22 -7.45 -0.92
C SER A 155 7.22 -5.92 -0.96
N ASN A 156 7.76 -5.24 0.05
CA ASN A 156 7.95 -3.80 -0.02
C ASN A 156 9.17 -3.46 -0.87
N CYS A 157 9.09 -2.37 -1.60
CA CYS A 157 10.22 -1.82 -2.34
C CYS A 157 10.10 -0.31 -2.46
N SER A 158 11.23 0.37 -2.58
CA SER A 158 11.27 1.76 -3.01
C SER A 158 11.05 1.87 -4.52
N MET A 159 10.90 3.11 -5.02
CA MET A 159 10.82 3.33 -6.47
C MET A 159 12.14 2.96 -7.16
N LEU A 160 13.29 3.29 -6.57
CA LEU A 160 14.61 2.93 -7.12
C LEU A 160 14.82 1.42 -7.16
N GLU A 161 14.46 0.71 -6.09
CA GLU A 161 14.51 -0.75 -6.03
C GLU A 161 13.55 -1.42 -7.03
N ALA A 162 12.37 -0.82 -7.23
CA ALA A 162 11.40 -1.30 -8.23
C ALA A 162 11.92 -1.13 -9.66
N ILE A 163 12.59 0.00 -9.97
CA ILE A 163 13.22 0.25 -11.26
C ILE A 163 14.29 -0.81 -11.54
N ASP A 164 15.21 -1.01 -10.59
CA ASP A 164 16.27 -2.03 -10.71
C ASP A 164 15.67 -3.42 -10.96
N ALA A 165 14.63 -3.80 -10.19
CA ALA A 165 13.96 -5.07 -10.38
C ALA A 165 13.30 -5.20 -11.76
N CYS A 166 12.60 -4.16 -12.24
CA CYS A 166 11.96 -4.16 -13.56
C CYS A 166 12.98 -4.27 -14.69
N GLN A 167 14.09 -3.53 -14.60
CA GLN A 167 15.17 -3.59 -15.58
C GLN A 167 15.80 -4.99 -15.66
N ARG A 168 16.12 -5.58 -14.50
CA ARG A 168 16.66 -6.95 -14.44
C ARG A 168 15.71 -8.00 -15.05
N ILE A 169 14.41 -7.87 -14.76
CA ILE A 169 13.39 -8.82 -15.26
C ILE A 169 13.20 -8.65 -16.78
N ALA A 170 13.14 -7.42 -17.25
CA ALA A 170 12.92 -7.11 -18.67
C ALA A 170 14.19 -7.30 -19.52
N GLY A 171 15.38 -7.36 -18.90
CA GLY A 171 16.66 -7.34 -19.61
C GLY A 171 16.90 -6.05 -20.39
N ARG A 172 16.35 -4.93 -19.92
CA ARG A 172 16.40 -3.62 -20.57
C ARG A 172 16.59 -2.53 -19.55
N GLU A 173 17.27 -1.46 -19.95
CA GLU A 173 17.35 -0.23 -19.16
C GLU A 173 16.08 0.60 -19.37
N LEU A 174 15.69 1.31 -18.34
CA LEU A 174 14.58 2.27 -18.34
C LEU A 174 15.16 3.68 -18.35
N ASP A 175 14.73 4.49 -19.30
CA ASP A 175 14.96 5.93 -19.27
C ASP A 175 14.01 6.54 -18.22
N TRP A 176 14.59 7.18 -17.18
CA TRP A 176 13.78 7.78 -16.12
C TRP A 176 14.41 9.07 -15.57
N GLU A 177 13.57 9.93 -15.07
CA GLU A 177 13.95 11.22 -14.50
C GLU A 177 13.18 11.52 -13.22
N MET A 178 13.72 12.46 -12.44
CA MET A 178 12.98 13.03 -11.30
C MET A 178 12.11 14.17 -11.81
N GLY A 179 10.80 14.07 -11.56
CA GLY A 179 9.85 15.14 -11.81
C GLY A 179 9.77 16.14 -10.67
N GLU A 180 9.20 17.30 -10.94
CA GLU A 180 8.81 18.25 -9.89
C GLU A 180 7.74 17.62 -8.99
N GLU A 181 7.78 17.91 -7.68
CA GLU A 181 6.75 17.44 -6.77
C GLU A 181 5.37 17.98 -7.20
N PRO A 182 4.33 17.13 -7.23
CA PRO A 182 3.00 17.54 -7.64
C PRO A 182 2.30 18.44 -6.61
#